data_c1cdccd26c99a48a41a817337830171a
#
_entry.id   c1cdccd26c99a48a41a817337830171a
#
_cell.length_a   1.000
_cell.length_b   1.000
_cell.length_c   1.000
_cell.angle_alpha   90.00
_cell.angle_beta   90.00
_cell.angle_gamma   90.00
#
_symmetry.space_group_name_H-M   'P 1'
#
loop_
_entity.id
_entity.type
_entity.pdbx_description
1 polymer ?
#
loop_
_entity_poly.entity_id
_entity_poly.type
_entity_poly.pdbx_seq_one_letter_code
_entity_poly.pdbx_strand_id
1 'polypeptide(L)'
;MSDAHNESAIRTPKQLVAAVVGFFLVTVIGIILLVQYVTADKLTGAGSNSQAPEAVSARLSPVADAGFTFKDVNAPKVLQSGEAIYTSTCAACHGAGVAGAPKVGDASSWSARIAQGYDTIVKHAIEGIRAMPAKGGNPDLDDVEVARAVVFMANQGGAKFKEPEVPAAPAAAAAAGAAPPEKTVDPANPK
;
A
#
# COMPACT_ATOMS: atom_id res chain seq x y z
N MET A 1 55.66 34.91 48.98
CA MET A 1 55.39 34.21 47.71
C MET A 1 55.82 32.76 47.94
N SER A 2 54.86 31.90 48.17
CA SER A 2 55.15 30.48 48.49
C SER A 2 55.17 29.71 47.18
N ASP A 3 56.38 29.30 46.79
CA ASP A 3 56.55 28.39 45.66
C ASP A 3 55.91 27.05 46.01
N ALA A 4 54.71 26.82 45.48
CA ALA A 4 54.10 25.52 45.51
C ALA A 4 54.91 24.63 44.57
N HIS A 5 55.85 23.88 45.17
CA HIS A 5 56.57 22.83 44.47
C HIS A 5 55.55 21.84 43.91
N ASN A 6 55.34 21.84 42.62
CA ASN A 6 54.58 20.87 41.90
C ASN A 6 55.38 19.57 41.85
N GLU A 7 55.36 18.82 42.99
CA GLU A 7 56.00 17.53 43.09
C GLU A 7 55.26 16.53 42.15
N SER A 8 55.90 16.14 41.08
CA SER A 8 55.38 15.15 40.17
C SER A 8 55.11 13.86 40.92
N ALA A 9 53.91 13.32 40.79
CA ALA A 9 53.48 12.06 41.46
C ALA A 9 54.31 10.82 41.02
N ILE A 10 55.11 10.99 39.94
CA ILE A 10 55.93 9.91 39.38
C ILE A 10 57.40 10.26 39.70
N ARG A 11 57.97 9.52 40.66
CA ARG A 11 59.34 9.73 41.12
C ARG A 11 60.32 8.65 40.69
N THR A 12 59.85 7.53 40.22
CA THR A 12 60.71 6.37 39.84
C THR A 12 60.37 5.90 38.42
N PRO A 13 61.36 5.36 37.68
CA PRO A 13 61.12 4.80 36.35
C PRO A 13 60.08 3.69 36.36
N LYS A 14 60.02 2.89 37.48
CA LYS A 14 59.00 1.84 37.63
C LYS A 14 57.58 2.39 37.74
N GLN A 15 57.40 3.53 38.43
CA GLN A 15 56.11 4.21 38.52
C GLN A 15 55.70 4.81 37.18
N LEU A 16 56.64 5.30 36.42
CA LEU A 16 56.38 5.83 35.04
C LEU A 16 55.89 4.69 34.16
N VAL A 17 56.60 3.57 34.13
CA VAL A 17 56.17 2.39 33.34
C VAL A 17 54.80 1.88 33.79
N ALA A 18 54.57 1.77 35.11
CA ALA A 18 53.28 1.35 35.63
C ALA A 18 52.13 2.32 35.23
N ALA A 19 52.37 3.62 35.28
CA ALA A 19 51.37 4.63 34.86
C ALA A 19 51.05 4.56 33.36
N VAL A 20 52.07 4.40 32.53
CA VAL A 20 51.92 4.28 31.07
C VAL A 20 51.15 2.99 30.73
N VAL A 21 51.56 1.84 31.31
CA VAL A 21 50.88 0.56 31.09
C VAL A 21 49.45 0.60 31.62
N GLY A 22 49.22 1.18 32.80
CA GLY A 22 47.88 1.34 33.39
C GLY A 22 46.98 2.19 32.51
N PHE A 23 47.48 3.33 32.06
CA PHE A 23 46.73 4.20 31.14
C PHE A 23 46.36 3.49 29.82
N PHE A 24 47.33 2.76 29.26
CA PHE A 24 47.11 2.02 28.03
C PHE A 24 46.04 0.91 28.21
N LEU A 25 46.15 0.14 29.31
CA LEU A 25 45.19 -0.90 29.63
C LEU A 25 43.77 -0.34 29.83
N VAL A 26 43.64 0.75 30.58
CA VAL A 26 42.32 1.39 30.80
C VAL A 26 41.73 1.88 29.46
N THR A 27 42.55 2.47 28.59
CA THR A 27 42.10 2.93 27.29
C THR A 27 41.65 1.77 26.40
N VAL A 28 42.44 0.69 26.32
CA VAL A 28 42.13 -0.51 25.53
C VAL A 28 40.86 -1.18 26.05
N ILE A 29 40.76 -1.38 27.39
CA ILE A 29 39.54 -1.96 27.99
C ILE A 29 38.33 -1.08 27.75
N GLY A 30 38.47 0.24 27.86
CA GLY A 30 37.39 1.20 27.57
C GLY A 30 36.91 1.13 26.11
N ILE A 31 37.83 1.00 25.15
CA ILE A 31 37.49 0.82 23.74
C ILE A 31 36.76 -0.52 23.52
N ILE A 32 37.27 -1.61 24.12
CA ILE A 32 36.64 -2.93 23.98
C ILE A 32 35.20 -2.91 24.55
N LEU A 33 35.02 -2.33 25.75
CA LEU A 33 33.70 -2.21 26.36
C LEU A 33 32.76 -1.31 25.55
N LEU A 34 33.28 -0.22 25.01
CA LEU A 34 32.50 0.68 24.14
C LEU A 34 32.04 -0.06 22.86
N VAL A 35 32.98 -0.78 22.23
CA VAL A 35 32.65 -1.58 21.04
C VAL A 35 31.61 -2.64 21.39
N GLN A 36 31.78 -3.37 22.49
CA GLN A 36 30.80 -4.36 22.93
C GLN A 36 29.45 -3.73 23.27
N TYR A 37 29.42 -2.57 23.93
CA TYR A 37 28.20 -1.84 24.23
C TYR A 37 27.46 -1.45 22.95
N VAL A 38 28.16 -0.85 21.99
CA VAL A 38 27.57 -0.43 20.70
C VAL A 38 27.14 -1.61 19.84
N THR A 39 27.86 -2.74 19.90
CA THR A 39 27.54 -3.92 19.09
C THR A 39 26.57 -4.89 19.77
N ALA A 40 26.47 -4.88 21.12
CA ALA A 40 25.57 -5.74 21.88
C ALA A 40 24.12 -5.25 21.81
N ASP A 41 23.88 -3.95 21.78
CA ASP A 41 22.58 -3.40 21.46
C ASP A 41 22.33 -3.66 19.97
N LYS A 42 21.48 -4.64 19.68
CA LYS A 42 20.90 -4.84 18.35
C LYS A 42 20.15 -3.56 18.02
N LEU A 43 20.84 -2.60 17.43
CA LEU A 43 20.22 -1.43 16.83
C LEU A 43 19.32 -1.94 15.72
N THR A 44 18.08 -2.24 16.08
CA THR A 44 17.01 -2.61 15.18
C THR A 44 16.84 -1.43 14.21
N GLY A 45 17.50 -1.52 13.05
CA GLY A 45 17.43 -0.49 12.02
C GLY A 45 18.76 0.05 11.50
N ALA A 46 19.88 -0.14 12.19
CA ALA A 46 21.17 0.36 11.77
C ALA A 46 22.08 -0.74 11.14
N GLY A 47 21.53 -1.49 10.21
CA GLY A 47 22.35 -1.93 9.11
C GLY A 47 22.74 -3.40 9.02
N SER A 48 23.15 -4.17 9.98
CA SER A 48 23.76 -5.48 9.69
C SER A 48 22.76 -6.59 9.33
N ASN A 49 21.53 -6.55 9.83
CA ASN A 49 20.51 -7.54 9.48
C ASN A 49 19.42 -6.99 8.53
N SER A 50 19.51 -5.74 8.14
CA SER A 50 18.49 -5.12 7.28
C SER A 50 18.46 -5.70 5.86
N GLN A 51 19.53 -6.35 5.45
CA GLN A 51 19.66 -7.04 4.15
C GLN A 51 19.52 -8.56 4.28
N ALA A 52 19.26 -9.09 5.49
CA ALA A 52 18.99 -10.51 5.65
C ALA A 52 17.70 -10.88 4.89
N PRO A 53 17.62 -12.07 4.29
CA PRO A 53 16.45 -12.51 3.52
C PRO A 53 15.14 -12.38 4.29
N GLU A 54 15.15 -12.69 5.60
CA GLU A 54 13.97 -12.55 6.47
C GLU A 54 13.56 -11.07 6.66
N ALA A 55 14.52 -10.17 6.83
CA ALA A 55 14.23 -8.74 6.99
C ALA A 55 13.74 -8.11 5.68
N VAL A 56 14.22 -8.58 4.55
CA VAL A 56 13.75 -8.17 3.22
C VAL A 56 12.35 -8.72 2.99
N SER A 57 12.10 -10.00 3.26
CA SER A 57 10.77 -10.61 3.11
C SER A 57 9.74 -9.98 4.03
N ALA A 58 10.09 -9.67 5.29
CA ALA A 58 9.19 -9.00 6.22
C ALA A 58 8.82 -7.57 5.79
N ARG A 59 9.72 -6.86 5.12
CA ARG A 59 9.42 -5.53 4.55
C ARG A 59 8.59 -5.59 3.28
N LEU A 60 8.76 -6.63 2.50
CA LEU A 60 8.01 -6.84 1.25
C LEU A 60 6.67 -7.54 1.49
N SER A 61 6.55 -8.34 2.56
CA SER A 61 5.36 -9.09 2.91
C SER A 61 4.10 -8.21 3.03
N PRO A 62 4.08 -7.07 3.73
CA PRO A 62 2.90 -6.23 3.80
C PRO A 62 2.45 -5.68 2.46
N VAL A 63 3.37 -5.46 1.53
CA VAL A 63 3.05 -4.98 0.18
C VAL A 63 2.54 -6.12 -0.69
N ALA A 64 3.11 -7.32 -0.55
CA ALA A 64 2.63 -8.52 -1.24
C ALA A 64 1.27 -8.98 -0.70
N ASP A 65 1.08 -8.94 0.62
CA ASP A 65 -0.18 -9.33 1.28
C ASP A 65 -1.28 -8.27 1.13
N ALA A 66 -0.94 -7.03 0.77
CA ALA A 66 -1.91 -5.98 0.46
C ALA A 66 -2.68 -6.21 -0.85
N GLY A 67 -2.56 -7.39 -1.45
CA GLY A 67 -3.40 -7.81 -2.57
C GLY A 67 -3.03 -7.16 -3.92
N PHE A 68 -1.77 -6.77 -4.10
CA PHE A 68 -1.27 -6.51 -5.44
C PHE A 68 -1.19 -7.82 -6.22
N THR A 69 -2.32 -8.26 -6.72
CA THR A 69 -2.34 -9.29 -7.74
C THR A 69 -1.83 -8.65 -9.03
N PHE A 70 -0.72 -9.16 -9.54
CA PHE A 70 -0.30 -8.81 -10.91
C PHE A 70 -1.45 -9.19 -11.84
N LYS A 71 -2.11 -8.18 -12.40
CA LYS A 71 -3.14 -8.42 -13.40
C LYS A 71 -2.43 -9.04 -14.61
N ASP A 72 -2.72 -10.30 -14.88
CA ASP A 72 -2.26 -10.92 -16.10
C ASP A 72 -2.92 -10.18 -17.27
N VAL A 73 -2.10 -9.45 -18.02
CA VAL A 73 -2.56 -8.67 -19.18
C VAL A 73 -3.13 -9.55 -20.31
N ASN A 74 -2.84 -10.85 -20.27
CA ASN A 74 -3.32 -11.84 -21.23
C ASN A 74 -4.52 -12.64 -20.70
N ALA A 75 -4.88 -12.48 -19.43
CA ALA A 75 -6.08 -13.12 -18.89
C ALA A 75 -7.34 -12.52 -19.53
N PRO A 76 -8.34 -13.33 -19.88
CA PRO A 76 -9.60 -12.82 -20.36
C PRO A 76 -10.22 -11.90 -19.29
N LYS A 77 -10.46 -10.62 -19.67
CA LYS A 77 -11.00 -9.63 -18.75
C LYS A 77 -12.43 -10.02 -18.36
N VAL A 78 -12.65 -10.28 -17.07
CA VAL A 78 -13.98 -10.48 -16.52
C VAL A 78 -14.59 -9.10 -16.26
N LEU A 79 -15.60 -8.73 -17.05
CA LEU A 79 -16.30 -7.45 -16.91
C LEU A 79 -17.12 -7.42 -15.62
N GLN A 80 -16.98 -6.35 -14.85
CA GLN A 80 -17.66 -6.18 -13.58
C GLN A 80 -19.13 -5.75 -13.74
N SER A 81 -19.94 -5.92 -12.69
CA SER A 81 -21.30 -5.39 -12.65
C SER A 81 -21.32 -3.88 -12.51
N GLY A 82 -22.42 -3.24 -12.97
CA GLY A 82 -22.57 -1.78 -12.83
C GLY A 82 -22.50 -1.31 -11.38
N GLU A 83 -23.04 -2.07 -10.44
CA GLU A 83 -22.98 -1.80 -8.99
C GLU A 83 -21.55 -1.88 -8.45
N ALA A 84 -20.78 -2.90 -8.83
CA ALA A 84 -19.40 -3.06 -8.39
C ALA A 84 -18.53 -1.89 -8.86
N ILE A 85 -18.69 -1.46 -10.12
CA ILE A 85 -17.97 -0.32 -10.68
C ILE A 85 -18.41 1.00 -10.03
N TYR A 86 -19.72 1.17 -9.80
CA TYR A 86 -20.22 2.32 -9.06
C TYR A 86 -19.53 2.42 -7.69
N THR A 87 -19.51 1.32 -6.93
CA THR A 87 -18.96 1.29 -5.57
C THR A 87 -17.46 1.58 -5.55
N SER A 88 -16.71 1.01 -6.50
CA SER A 88 -15.25 1.13 -6.54
C SER A 88 -14.74 2.43 -7.13
N THR A 89 -15.46 3.04 -8.08
CA THR A 89 -14.95 4.17 -8.87
C THR A 89 -15.86 5.40 -8.80
N CYS A 90 -17.18 5.23 -8.95
CA CYS A 90 -18.08 6.36 -9.14
C CYS A 90 -18.62 6.96 -7.85
N ALA A 91 -18.73 6.16 -6.78
CA ALA A 91 -19.36 6.52 -5.51
C ALA A 91 -18.68 7.71 -4.82
N ALA A 92 -17.37 7.89 -5.01
CA ALA A 92 -16.61 8.99 -4.43
C ALA A 92 -17.23 10.36 -4.77
N CYS A 93 -17.73 10.54 -5.99
CA CYS A 93 -18.37 11.78 -6.45
C CYS A 93 -19.90 11.67 -6.44
N HIS A 94 -20.45 10.57 -6.98
CA HIS A 94 -21.88 10.40 -7.15
C HIS A 94 -22.64 9.94 -5.90
N GLY A 95 -21.95 9.48 -4.86
CA GLY A 95 -22.55 9.16 -3.57
C GLY A 95 -22.95 10.40 -2.78
N ALA A 96 -22.08 11.42 -2.76
CA ALA A 96 -22.31 12.67 -2.02
C ALA A 96 -22.71 13.84 -2.89
N GLY A 97 -22.58 13.76 -4.22
CA GLY A 97 -22.86 14.87 -5.16
C GLY A 97 -21.69 15.87 -5.25
N VAL A 98 -20.44 15.42 -5.08
CA VAL A 98 -19.25 16.26 -5.12
C VAL A 98 -19.08 16.91 -6.51
N ALA A 99 -18.59 18.16 -6.52
CA ALA A 99 -18.32 18.94 -7.76
C ALA A 99 -19.52 19.05 -8.73
N GLY A 100 -20.76 18.99 -8.23
CA GLY A 100 -21.97 19.06 -9.04
C GLY A 100 -22.34 17.74 -9.72
N ALA A 101 -21.74 16.62 -9.28
CA ALA A 101 -22.15 15.30 -9.75
C ALA A 101 -23.58 14.99 -9.34
N PRO A 102 -24.40 14.38 -10.20
CA PRO A 102 -25.74 13.96 -9.82
C PRO A 102 -25.63 12.84 -8.77
N LYS A 103 -26.28 13.07 -7.64
CA LYS A 103 -26.25 12.12 -6.53
C LYS A 103 -27.08 10.88 -6.90
N VAL A 104 -26.55 9.68 -6.66
CA VAL A 104 -27.27 8.43 -6.88
C VAL A 104 -28.54 8.40 -6.01
N GLY A 105 -29.66 7.93 -6.58
CA GLY A 105 -30.97 7.89 -5.92
C GLY A 105 -31.72 9.23 -5.89
N ASP A 106 -31.12 10.34 -6.32
CA ASP A 106 -31.81 11.63 -6.42
C ASP A 106 -32.38 11.85 -7.85
N ALA A 107 -33.69 11.55 -8.01
CA ALA A 107 -34.38 11.70 -9.29
C ALA A 107 -34.32 13.11 -9.82
N SER A 108 -34.29 14.14 -8.97
CA SER A 108 -34.29 15.55 -9.41
C SER A 108 -32.97 15.89 -10.11
N SER A 109 -31.84 15.42 -9.59
CA SER A 109 -30.54 15.65 -10.20
C SER A 109 -30.28 14.81 -11.45
N TRP A 110 -30.99 13.68 -11.60
CA TRP A 110 -30.87 12.79 -12.76
C TRP A 110 -31.82 13.11 -13.89
N SER A 111 -32.99 13.73 -13.64
CA SER A 111 -34.06 13.95 -14.64
C SER A 111 -33.57 14.61 -15.92
N ALA A 112 -32.84 15.73 -15.80
CA ALA A 112 -32.30 16.46 -16.94
C ALA A 112 -31.25 15.68 -17.75
N ARG A 113 -30.57 14.72 -17.10
CA ARG A 113 -29.57 13.85 -17.73
C ARG A 113 -30.25 12.68 -18.44
N ILE A 114 -31.21 12.05 -17.78
CA ILE A 114 -32.02 10.97 -18.35
C ILE A 114 -32.78 11.44 -19.60
N ALA A 115 -33.25 12.68 -19.60
CA ALA A 115 -33.91 13.27 -20.76
C ALA A 115 -33.01 13.40 -22.00
N GLN A 116 -31.69 13.39 -21.86
CA GLN A 116 -30.74 13.41 -22.99
C GLN A 116 -30.62 12.04 -23.68
N GLY A 117 -31.16 11.00 -23.09
CA GLY A 117 -31.10 9.63 -23.59
C GLY A 117 -29.84 8.87 -23.18
N TYR A 118 -29.96 7.55 -23.29
CA TYR A 118 -28.92 6.59 -22.85
C TYR A 118 -27.55 6.86 -23.50
N ASP A 119 -27.52 6.97 -24.83
CA ASP A 119 -26.25 7.08 -25.57
C ASP A 119 -25.48 8.34 -25.18
N THR A 120 -26.19 9.46 -24.97
CA THR A 120 -25.56 10.74 -24.60
C THR A 120 -24.95 10.67 -23.21
N ILE A 121 -25.65 10.11 -22.23
CA ILE A 121 -25.11 10.06 -20.85
C ILE A 121 -23.97 9.05 -20.73
N VAL A 122 -24.00 7.93 -21.45
CA VAL A 122 -22.91 6.98 -21.53
C VAL A 122 -21.69 7.60 -22.18
N LYS A 123 -21.88 8.28 -23.33
CA LYS A 123 -20.79 9.01 -23.99
C LYS A 123 -20.12 10.03 -23.06
N HIS A 124 -20.91 10.82 -22.34
CA HIS A 124 -20.38 11.79 -21.37
C HIS A 124 -19.58 11.12 -20.25
N ALA A 125 -19.97 9.93 -19.83
CA ALA A 125 -19.22 9.19 -18.79
C ALA A 125 -17.91 8.61 -19.32
N ILE A 126 -17.89 8.17 -20.59
CA ILE A 126 -16.68 7.63 -21.23
C ILE A 126 -15.68 8.74 -21.55
N GLU A 127 -16.14 9.84 -22.15
CA GLU A 127 -15.28 10.94 -22.59
C GLU A 127 -14.97 11.95 -21.49
N GLY A 128 -15.79 11.97 -20.44
CA GLY A 128 -15.77 12.99 -19.39
C GLY A 128 -16.62 14.22 -19.75
N ILE A 129 -17.11 14.92 -18.75
CA ILE A 129 -17.88 16.14 -18.91
C ILE A 129 -17.68 17.11 -17.75
N ARG A 130 -17.29 18.35 -18.03
CA ARG A 130 -17.04 19.40 -17.03
C ARG A 130 -16.01 18.93 -15.96
N ALA A 131 -16.44 18.80 -14.70
CA ALA A 131 -15.58 18.31 -13.60
C ALA A 131 -15.49 16.78 -13.53
N MET A 132 -16.28 16.05 -14.30
CA MET A 132 -16.21 14.59 -14.35
C MET A 132 -15.09 14.15 -15.30
N PRO A 133 -14.07 13.46 -14.84
CA PRO A 133 -13.02 12.93 -15.73
C PRO A 133 -13.55 11.76 -16.55
N ALA A 134 -12.89 11.49 -17.68
CA ALA A 134 -13.17 10.35 -18.53
C ALA A 134 -13.15 9.05 -17.69
N LYS A 135 -14.17 8.20 -17.89
CA LYS A 135 -14.33 6.91 -17.18
C LYS A 135 -14.27 7.02 -15.66
N GLY A 136 -14.66 8.17 -15.09
CA GLY A 136 -14.54 8.43 -13.66
C GLY A 136 -13.13 8.52 -13.13
N GLY A 137 -12.14 8.72 -14.02
CA GLY A 137 -10.71 8.78 -13.68
C GLY A 137 -10.00 7.41 -13.69
N ASN A 138 -10.70 6.34 -14.04
CA ASN A 138 -10.11 5.00 -14.16
C ASN A 138 -10.00 4.57 -15.63
N PRO A 139 -8.84 4.71 -16.29
CA PRO A 139 -8.65 4.37 -17.69
C PRO A 139 -8.76 2.88 -18.00
N ASP A 140 -8.63 2.02 -16.98
CA ASP A 140 -8.67 0.56 -17.14
C ASP A 140 -10.09 0.00 -17.32
N LEU A 141 -11.12 0.83 -17.10
CA LEU A 141 -12.50 0.43 -17.32
C LEU A 141 -12.82 0.33 -18.83
N ASP A 142 -13.49 -0.76 -19.20
CA ASP A 142 -14.07 -0.87 -20.53
C ASP A 142 -15.30 0.04 -20.69
N ASP A 143 -15.57 0.48 -21.91
CA ASP A 143 -16.73 1.33 -22.19
C ASP A 143 -18.04 0.64 -21.78
N VAL A 144 -18.11 -0.70 -21.92
CA VAL A 144 -19.27 -1.50 -21.47
C VAL A 144 -19.41 -1.47 -19.94
N GLU A 145 -18.31 -1.52 -19.21
CA GLU A 145 -18.30 -1.42 -17.74
C GLU A 145 -18.78 -0.05 -17.28
N VAL A 146 -18.31 1.03 -17.93
CA VAL A 146 -18.77 2.39 -17.68
C VAL A 146 -20.27 2.51 -17.98
N ALA A 147 -20.73 1.97 -19.11
CA ALA A 147 -22.14 1.98 -19.47
C ALA A 147 -23.03 1.27 -18.43
N ARG A 148 -22.58 0.13 -17.90
CA ARG A 148 -23.29 -0.59 -16.83
C ARG A 148 -23.38 0.24 -15.54
N ALA A 149 -22.30 0.91 -15.14
CA ALA A 149 -22.32 1.79 -13.97
C ALA A 149 -23.26 2.98 -14.18
N VAL A 150 -23.29 3.56 -15.38
CA VAL A 150 -24.23 4.64 -15.74
C VAL A 150 -25.68 4.15 -15.65
N VAL A 151 -25.98 2.96 -16.17
CA VAL A 151 -27.32 2.35 -16.09
C VAL A 151 -27.73 2.12 -14.65
N PHE A 152 -26.82 1.58 -13.84
CA PHE A 152 -27.07 1.40 -12.41
C PHE A 152 -27.46 2.72 -11.73
N MET A 153 -26.65 3.78 -11.90
CA MET A 153 -26.89 5.08 -11.26
C MET A 153 -28.16 5.76 -11.81
N ALA A 154 -28.37 5.74 -13.13
CA ALA A 154 -29.52 6.36 -13.76
C ALA A 154 -30.85 5.68 -13.36
N ASN A 155 -30.85 4.35 -13.26
CA ASN A 155 -32.03 3.60 -12.83
C ASN A 155 -32.37 3.87 -11.36
N GLN A 156 -31.38 4.05 -10.48
CA GLN A 156 -31.59 4.56 -9.12
C GLN A 156 -32.17 5.98 -9.11
N GLY A 157 -31.90 6.78 -10.14
CA GLY A 157 -32.46 8.11 -10.36
C GLY A 157 -33.81 8.13 -11.10
N GLY A 158 -34.42 6.95 -11.36
CA GLY A 158 -35.74 6.84 -11.99
C GLY A 158 -35.75 6.52 -13.47
N ALA A 159 -34.60 6.26 -14.11
CA ALA A 159 -34.54 5.73 -15.46
C ALA A 159 -35.00 4.27 -15.53
N LYS A 160 -35.22 3.77 -16.75
CA LYS A 160 -35.53 2.38 -17.04
C LYS A 160 -34.66 1.88 -18.19
N PHE A 161 -33.34 2.11 -18.08
CA PHE A 161 -32.41 1.63 -19.09
C PHE A 161 -32.11 0.14 -18.91
N LYS A 162 -31.96 -0.56 -20.04
CA LYS A 162 -31.51 -1.96 -20.02
C LYS A 162 -29.99 -1.96 -19.82
N GLU A 163 -29.53 -2.77 -18.86
CA GLU A 163 -28.08 -2.95 -18.64
C GLU A 163 -27.47 -3.67 -19.86
N PRO A 164 -26.32 -3.19 -20.38
CA PRO A 164 -25.60 -3.88 -21.44
C PRO A 164 -25.21 -5.29 -21.04
N GLU A 165 -25.48 -6.26 -21.91
CA GLU A 165 -25.08 -7.65 -21.67
C GLU A 165 -23.56 -7.76 -21.77
N VAL A 166 -22.96 -8.52 -20.86
CA VAL A 166 -21.56 -8.93 -20.95
C VAL A 166 -21.50 -10.01 -22.00
N PRO A 167 -20.63 -9.91 -23.01
CA PRO A 167 -20.30 -11.09 -23.79
C PRO A 167 -19.87 -12.16 -22.80
N ALA A 168 -20.55 -13.31 -22.78
CA ALA A 168 -20.27 -14.38 -21.83
C ALA A 168 -18.80 -14.75 -21.94
N ALA A 169 -18.02 -14.46 -20.90
CA ALA A 169 -16.66 -14.98 -20.78
C ALA A 169 -16.77 -16.51 -20.84
N PRO A 170 -15.94 -17.23 -21.59
CA PRO A 170 -15.96 -18.68 -21.58
C PRO A 170 -15.87 -19.16 -20.13
N ALA A 171 -16.72 -20.08 -19.75
CA ALA A 171 -17.04 -20.53 -18.39
C ALA A 171 -15.86 -21.12 -17.57
N ALA A 172 -14.63 -20.88 -17.97
CA ALA A 172 -13.41 -21.41 -17.33
C ALA A 172 -12.89 -20.57 -16.13
N ALA A 173 -13.40 -19.35 -15.91
CA ALA A 173 -12.83 -18.45 -14.88
C ALA A 173 -13.55 -18.48 -13.53
N ALA A 174 -14.68 -19.18 -13.40
CA ALA A 174 -15.44 -19.23 -12.14
C ALA A 174 -14.85 -20.17 -11.07
N ALA A 175 -13.80 -20.93 -11.39
CA ALA A 175 -13.21 -21.94 -10.48
C ALA A 175 -11.91 -21.49 -9.78
N ALA A 176 -11.40 -20.30 -10.04
CA ALA A 176 -10.11 -19.83 -9.50
C ALA A 176 -10.23 -18.99 -8.21
N GLY A 177 -11.42 -18.85 -7.64
CA GLY A 177 -11.66 -18.10 -6.40
C GLY A 177 -11.59 -18.93 -5.11
N ALA A 178 -11.16 -20.18 -5.16
CA ALA A 178 -10.95 -20.98 -3.95
C ALA A 178 -9.58 -20.64 -3.36
N ALA A 179 -9.58 -20.10 -2.14
CA ALA A 179 -8.39 -19.83 -1.34
C ALA A 179 -7.47 -21.06 -1.29
N PRO A 180 -6.14 -20.87 -1.31
CA PRO A 180 -5.22 -21.99 -1.09
C PRO A 180 -5.45 -22.59 0.31
N PRO A 181 -5.32 -23.91 0.48
CA PRO A 181 -5.47 -24.53 1.78
C PRO A 181 -4.37 -23.99 2.71
N GLU A 182 -4.82 -23.48 3.83
CA GLU A 182 -4.00 -23.08 4.96
C GLU A 182 -3.10 -24.26 5.34
N LYS A 183 -1.78 -24.11 5.12
CA LYS A 183 -0.81 -25.07 5.63
C LYS A 183 -0.77 -24.90 7.15
N THR A 184 -1.46 -25.81 7.84
CA THR A 184 -1.26 -26.01 9.27
C THR A 184 0.21 -26.35 9.52
N VAL A 185 0.92 -25.41 10.11
CA VAL A 185 2.27 -25.62 10.61
C VAL A 185 2.12 -26.50 11.86
N ASP A 186 2.59 -27.74 11.77
CA ASP A 186 2.68 -28.67 12.89
C ASP A 186 3.72 -28.13 13.88
N PRO A 187 3.37 -27.81 15.14
CA PRO A 187 4.30 -27.24 16.12
C PRO A 187 5.32 -28.23 16.69
N ALA A 188 5.40 -29.46 16.17
CA ALA A 188 6.16 -30.55 16.78
C ALA A 188 7.51 -30.89 16.11
N ASN A 189 8.00 -30.14 15.09
CA ASN A 189 9.30 -30.45 14.47
C ASN A 189 10.14 -29.20 14.14
N PRO A 190 10.88 -28.64 15.12
CA PRO A 190 11.92 -27.65 14.84
C PRO A 190 13.19 -28.37 14.38
N LYS A 191 13.51 -28.33 13.10
CA LYS A 191 14.86 -28.56 12.59
C LYS A 191 15.31 -27.40 11.75
#